data_3d17610a16895d802e7caea62a42c7b8
#
_entry.id   3d17610a16895d802e7caea62a42c7b8
#
_cell.length_a   1.000
_cell.length_b   1.000
_cell.length_c   1.000
_cell.angle_alpha   90.00
_cell.angle_beta   90.00
_cell.angle_gamma   90.00
#
_symmetry.space_group_name_H-M   'P 1'
#
loop_
_entity.id
_entity.type
_entity.pdbx_description
1 polymer ?
#
loop_
_entity_poly.entity_id
_entity_poly.type
_entity_poly.pdbx_seq_one_letter_code
_entity_poly.pdbx_strand_id
1 'polypeptide(L)'
;MDLSLIPAQPKPGLINILIEIPAGSKNKYEFDKDLNAFALDRVLYASVQYPCDYGFIPNTLADDGDPLDGMVLMDQPTFPGCIIAARPIGLLEMIDGGDRDEKILCVPDKDPRYTQVKSLKDVASHRLNEIAEFFRTYKNLEKKITEIIGWKDVEAVLPIVKKCIKAGSR
;
A
#
# COMPACT_ATOMS: atom_id res chain seq x y z
N MET A 1 -17.92 2.84 -7.85
CA MET A 1 -16.71 3.13 -8.67
C MET A 1 -16.38 1.89 -9.49
N ASP A 2 -16.17 2.03 -10.80
CA ASP A 2 -15.79 0.87 -11.62
C ASP A 2 -14.26 0.72 -11.63
N LEU A 3 -13.77 -0.22 -10.84
CA LEU A 3 -12.34 -0.47 -10.69
C LEU A 3 -11.68 -1.00 -11.99
N SER A 4 -12.47 -1.64 -12.87
CA SER A 4 -11.95 -2.19 -14.13
C SER A 4 -11.41 -1.10 -15.07
N LEU A 5 -11.89 0.13 -14.92
CA LEU A 5 -11.48 1.29 -15.71
C LEU A 5 -10.15 1.91 -15.22
N ILE A 6 -9.64 1.48 -14.07
CA ILE A 6 -8.43 2.06 -13.48
C ILE A 6 -7.25 1.14 -13.79
N PRO A 7 -6.38 1.47 -14.77
CA PRO A 7 -5.26 0.60 -15.09
C PRO A 7 -4.28 0.53 -13.91
N ALA A 8 -3.78 -0.67 -13.59
CA ALA A 8 -2.75 -0.84 -12.57
C ALA A 8 -1.49 0.00 -12.88
N GLN A 9 -1.11 0.06 -14.15
CA GLN A 9 0.02 0.86 -14.64
C GLN A 9 -0.46 1.89 -15.67
N PRO A 10 -0.68 3.16 -15.27
CA PRO A 10 -1.13 4.20 -16.20
C PRO A 10 -0.05 4.58 -17.24
N LYS A 11 1.22 4.44 -16.86
CA LYS A 11 2.42 4.69 -17.71
C LYS A 11 3.57 3.80 -17.27
N PRO A 12 4.57 3.55 -18.12
CA PRO A 12 5.80 2.86 -17.71
C PRO A 12 6.42 3.51 -16.46
N GLY A 13 6.72 2.70 -15.43
CA GLY A 13 7.34 3.17 -14.20
C GLY A 13 6.37 3.78 -13.18
N LEU A 14 5.09 3.91 -13.50
CA LEU A 14 4.05 4.38 -12.56
C LEU A 14 3.05 3.27 -12.28
N ILE A 15 2.48 3.31 -11.08
CA ILE A 15 1.33 2.50 -10.68
C ILE A 15 0.22 3.40 -10.13
N ASN A 16 -1.03 3.02 -10.32
CA ASN A 16 -2.14 3.66 -9.66
C ASN A 16 -2.40 2.97 -8.33
N ILE A 17 -2.53 3.75 -7.28
CA ILE A 17 -2.97 3.28 -5.96
C ILE A 17 -4.31 3.94 -5.66
N LEU A 18 -5.32 3.13 -5.41
CA LEU A 18 -6.61 3.58 -4.89
C LEU A 18 -6.50 3.61 -3.36
N ILE A 19 -6.55 4.81 -2.80
CA ILE A 19 -6.40 4.99 -1.36
C ILE A 19 -7.68 4.58 -0.64
N GLU A 20 -7.53 3.75 0.37
CA GLU A 20 -8.58 3.38 1.30
C GLU A 20 -8.41 4.10 2.63
N ILE A 21 -7.18 4.24 3.10
CA ILE A 21 -6.88 4.73 4.44
C ILE A 21 -5.87 5.88 4.35
N PRO A 22 -6.25 7.11 4.70
CA PRO A 22 -5.31 8.23 4.73
C PRO A 22 -4.33 8.11 5.89
N ALA A 23 -3.12 8.67 5.74
CA ALA A 23 -2.14 8.79 6.81
C ALA A 23 -2.75 9.47 8.05
N GLY A 24 -2.37 9.00 9.23
CA GLY A 24 -2.91 9.51 10.50
C GLY A 24 -4.25 8.91 10.92
N SER A 25 -4.88 8.08 10.08
CA SER A 25 -6.14 7.42 10.44
C SER A 25 -5.91 6.23 11.37
N LYS A 26 -6.83 6.06 12.31
CA LYS A 26 -7.05 4.83 13.07
C LYS A 26 -8.17 3.98 12.48
N ASN A 27 -9.01 4.59 11.66
CA ASN A 27 -10.09 3.88 10.99
C ASN A 27 -9.52 3.12 9.80
N LYS A 28 -9.75 1.82 9.77
CA LYS A 28 -9.46 0.99 8.61
C LYS A 28 -10.71 0.98 7.74
N TYR A 29 -10.60 1.61 6.58
CA TYR A 29 -11.62 1.57 5.54
C TYR A 29 -11.23 0.54 4.49
N GLU A 30 -12.21 -0.10 3.88
CA GLU A 30 -12.05 -1.01 2.75
C GLU A 30 -13.06 -0.67 1.65
N PHE A 31 -12.68 -0.87 0.42
CA PHE A 31 -13.61 -0.77 -0.69
C PHE A 31 -14.44 -2.04 -0.79
N ASP A 32 -15.70 -1.95 -0.38
CA ASP A 32 -16.67 -3.02 -0.47
C ASP A 32 -17.20 -3.10 -1.92
N LYS A 33 -16.90 -4.21 -2.60
CA LYS A 33 -17.28 -4.42 -4.01
C LYS A 33 -18.79 -4.62 -4.17
N ASP A 34 -19.45 -5.21 -3.18
CA ASP A 34 -20.89 -5.47 -3.23
C ASP A 34 -21.69 -4.19 -3.01
N LEU A 35 -21.23 -3.35 -2.09
CA LEU A 35 -21.81 -2.03 -1.83
C LEU A 35 -21.35 -0.98 -2.86
N ASN A 36 -20.27 -1.23 -3.59
CA ASN A 36 -19.58 -0.28 -4.46
C ASN A 36 -19.23 1.04 -3.73
N ALA A 37 -18.80 0.92 -2.48
CA ALA A 37 -18.54 2.04 -1.57
C ALA A 37 -17.40 1.73 -0.60
N PHE A 38 -16.82 2.77 -0.02
CA PHE A 38 -15.88 2.62 1.09
C PHE A 38 -16.65 2.39 2.39
N ALA A 39 -16.35 1.30 3.07
CA ALA A 39 -16.95 0.93 4.34
C ALA A 39 -15.90 0.99 5.47
N LEU A 40 -16.33 1.26 6.67
CA LEU A 40 -15.48 1.10 7.86
C LEU A 40 -15.41 -0.38 8.20
N ASP A 41 -14.26 -1.01 7.95
CA ASP A 41 -13.99 -2.39 8.40
C ASP A 41 -13.88 -2.42 9.94
N ARG A 42 -12.96 -1.66 10.50
CA ARG A 42 -12.78 -1.53 11.94
C ARG A 42 -11.96 -0.30 12.33
N VAL A 43 -11.98 0.02 13.61
CA VAL A 43 -11.02 0.94 14.23
C VAL A 43 -9.87 0.13 14.78
N LEU A 44 -8.62 0.53 14.54
CA LEU A 44 -7.44 -0.14 15.10
C LEU A 44 -7.53 -0.21 16.63
N TYR A 45 -7.28 -1.38 17.19
CA TYR A 45 -7.36 -1.60 18.64
C TYR A 45 -6.20 -0.93 19.38
N ALA A 46 -5.03 -0.85 18.73
CA ALA A 46 -3.86 -0.16 19.26
C ALA A 46 -3.95 1.36 19.10
N SER A 47 -3.14 2.10 19.87
CA SER A 47 -3.05 3.57 19.77
C SER A 47 -2.26 4.08 18.57
N VAL A 48 -1.87 3.20 17.66
CA VAL A 48 -1.13 3.52 16.43
C VAL A 48 -2.05 4.06 15.34
N GLN A 49 -1.47 4.73 14.35
CA GLN A 49 -2.14 5.29 13.19
C GLN A 49 -1.41 4.87 11.92
N TYR A 50 -2.09 4.79 10.79
CA TYR A 50 -1.45 4.51 9.52
C TYR A 50 -0.36 5.56 9.23
N PRO A 51 0.90 5.13 8.98
CA PRO A 51 2.03 6.08 8.87
C PRO A 51 2.09 6.79 7.52
N CYS A 52 1.38 6.31 6.52
CA CYS A 52 1.30 6.85 5.15
C CYS A 52 -0.08 6.56 4.58
N ASP A 53 -0.41 7.18 3.45
CA ASP A 53 -1.60 6.82 2.71
C ASP A 53 -1.50 5.36 2.26
N TYR A 54 -2.56 4.59 2.47
CA TYR A 54 -2.60 3.16 2.24
C TYR A 54 -3.81 2.77 1.41
N GLY A 55 -3.63 1.81 0.54
CA GLY A 55 -4.68 1.26 -0.30
C GLY A 55 -4.14 0.14 -1.18
N PHE A 56 -4.72 -0.07 -2.33
CA PHE A 56 -4.34 -1.16 -3.22
C PHE A 56 -4.15 -0.72 -4.67
N ILE A 57 -3.53 -1.58 -5.46
CA ILE A 57 -3.33 -1.40 -6.89
C ILE A 57 -4.50 -2.07 -7.62
N PRO A 58 -5.40 -1.32 -8.28
CA PRO A 58 -6.53 -1.90 -9.01
C PRO A 58 -6.10 -2.88 -10.09
N ASN A 59 -6.95 -3.88 -10.38
CA ASN A 59 -6.71 -4.91 -11.39
C ASN A 59 -5.41 -5.73 -11.16
N THR A 60 -5.10 -5.98 -9.90
CA THR A 60 -4.06 -6.93 -9.47
C THR A 60 -4.67 -8.01 -8.59
N LEU A 61 -3.96 -9.14 -8.47
CA LEU A 61 -4.29 -10.23 -7.56
C LEU A 61 -2.98 -10.75 -6.96
N ALA A 62 -2.83 -10.62 -5.65
CA ALA A 62 -1.71 -11.13 -4.89
C ALA A 62 -1.93 -12.59 -4.47
N ASP A 63 -0.93 -13.20 -3.82
CA ASP A 63 -0.97 -14.63 -3.48
C ASP A 63 -2.00 -14.96 -2.38
N ASP A 64 -2.39 -13.99 -1.57
CA ASP A 64 -3.44 -14.09 -0.54
C ASP A 64 -4.88 -14.00 -1.11
N GLY A 65 -5.03 -13.69 -2.40
CA GLY A 65 -6.32 -13.57 -3.08
C GLY A 65 -6.88 -12.15 -3.12
N ASP A 66 -6.19 -11.18 -2.51
CA ASP A 66 -6.56 -9.76 -2.53
C ASP A 66 -5.75 -8.96 -3.57
N PRO A 67 -6.19 -7.75 -3.92
CA PRO A 67 -5.36 -6.85 -4.71
C PRO A 67 -4.03 -6.51 -4.00
N LEU A 68 -2.97 -6.29 -4.78
CA LEU A 68 -1.66 -5.95 -4.24
C LEU A 68 -1.68 -4.61 -3.50
N ASP A 69 -1.23 -4.59 -2.27
CA ASP A 69 -1.19 -3.43 -1.39
C ASP A 69 -0.18 -2.37 -1.83
N GLY A 70 -0.56 -1.11 -1.63
CA GLY A 70 0.28 0.04 -1.92
C GLY A 70 0.25 1.11 -0.83
N MET A 71 1.40 1.68 -0.58
CA MET A 71 1.62 2.78 0.36
C MET A 71 2.16 3.99 -0.39
N VAL A 72 1.70 5.18 -0.05
CA VAL A 72 2.21 6.42 -0.65
C VAL A 72 2.69 7.38 0.44
N LEU A 73 3.96 7.77 0.35
CA LEU A 73 4.50 8.84 1.19
C LEU A 73 3.94 10.18 0.73
N MET A 74 3.18 10.84 1.60
CA MET A 74 2.56 12.13 1.36
C MET A 74 2.87 13.08 2.52
N ASP A 75 3.06 14.38 2.22
CA ASP A 75 3.16 15.40 3.26
C ASP A 75 1.79 15.72 3.87
N GLN A 76 0.76 15.68 3.05
CA GLN A 76 -0.62 15.82 3.46
C GLN A 76 -1.39 14.57 3.05
N PRO A 77 -2.17 13.96 3.96
CA PRO A 77 -2.98 12.79 3.62
C PRO A 77 -4.04 13.14 2.57
N THR A 78 -4.37 12.15 1.75
CA THR A 78 -5.50 12.27 0.81
C THR A 78 -6.81 11.80 1.46
N PHE A 79 -7.68 11.15 0.74
CA PHE A 79 -9.00 10.70 1.24
C PHE A 79 -9.36 9.33 0.61
N PRO A 80 -10.23 8.54 1.25
CA PRO A 80 -10.71 7.28 0.69
C PRO A 80 -11.36 7.48 -0.68
N GLY A 81 -10.87 6.75 -1.68
CA GLY A 81 -11.31 6.88 -3.08
C GLY A 81 -10.41 7.74 -3.96
N CYS A 82 -9.40 8.39 -3.40
CA CYS A 82 -8.40 9.10 -4.20
C CYS A 82 -7.53 8.10 -4.96
N ILE A 83 -7.33 8.33 -6.26
CA ILE A 83 -6.39 7.55 -7.08
C ILE A 83 -5.12 8.36 -7.25
N ILE A 84 -4.00 7.78 -6.81
CA ILE A 84 -2.69 8.41 -6.91
C ILE A 84 -1.87 7.67 -7.96
N ALA A 85 -1.48 8.38 -9.03
CA ALA A 85 -0.42 7.91 -9.90
C ALA A 85 0.92 8.09 -9.18
N ALA A 86 1.53 6.97 -8.81
CA ALA A 86 2.68 6.94 -7.91
C ALA A 86 3.86 6.20 -8.53
N ARG A 87 5.07 6.62 -8.17
CA ARG A 87 6.31 5.97 -8.54
C ARG A 87 6.77 5.05 -7.42
N PRO A 88 6.91 3.74 -7.68
CA PRO A 88 7.45 2.80 -6.71
C PRO A 88 8.89 3.14 -6.34
N ILE A 89 9.24 2.97 -5.07
CA ILE A 89 10.60 3.18 -4.53
C ILE A 89 11.11 1.97 -3.74
N GLY A 90 10.26 1.02 -3.41
CA GLY A 90 10.62 -0.20 -2.72
C GLY A 90 9.39 -0.99 -2.28
N LEU A 91 9.64 -2.00 -1.48
CA LEU A 91 8.64 -2.98 -1.08
C LEU A 91 8.94 -3.47 0.34
N LEU A 92 7.93 -3.55 1.18
CA LEU A 92 7.97 -4.21 2.48
C LEU A 92 7.46 -5.64 2.31
N GLU A 93 8.30 -6.63 2.62
CA GLU A 93 7.90 -8.04 2.72
C GLU A 93 7.48 -8.35 4.15
N MET A 94 6.32 -8.94 4.31
CA MET A 94 5.82 -9.40 5.61
C MET A 94 5.00 -10.68 5.48
N ILE A 95 4.71 -11.29 6.62
CA ILE A 95 3.75 -12.37 6.78
C ILE A 95 2.59 -11.86 7.62
N ASP A 96 1.37 -12.06 7.18
CA ASP A 96 0.14 -11.76 7.93
C ASP A 96 -0.72 -13.02 8.00
N GLY A 97 -0.97 -13.51 9.20
CA GLY A 97 -1.76 -14.72 9.40
C GLY A 97 -1.19 -16.01 8.80
N GLY A 98 0.08 -16.01 8.42
CA GLY A 98 0.79 -17.13 7.78
C GLY A 98 0.98 -17.00 6.28
N ASP A 99 0.33 -16.04 5.64
CA ASP A 99 0.45 -15.76 4.20
C ASP A 99 1.43 -14.62 3.92
N ARG A 100 2.07 -14.67 2.75
CA ARG A 100 2.90 -13.56 2.27
C ARG A 100 2.01 -12.37 1.94
N ASP A 101 2.45 -11.21 2.41
CA ASP A 101 1.75 -9.95 2.26
C ASP A 101 2.77 -8.85 1.92
N GLU A 102 2.93 -8.58 0.63
CA GLU A 102 3.86 -7.57 0.14
C GLU A 102 3.16 -6.21 0.00
N LYS A 103 3.83 -5.15 0.46
CA LYS A 103 3.31 -3.77 0.40
C LYS A 103 4.27 -2.88 -0.37
N ILE A 104 3.82 -2.37 -1.53
CA ILE A 104 4.64 -1.50 -2.38
C ILE A 104 4.70 -0.10 -1.77
N LEU A 105 5.91 0.41 -1.52
CA LEU A 105 6.10 1.79 -1.09
C LEU A 105 6.35 2.69 -2.29
N CYS A 106 5.61 3.80 -2.34
CA CYS A 106 5.63 4.75 -3.45
C CYS A 106 5.74 6.18 -2.98
N VAL A 107 6.03 7.04 -3.95
CA VAL A 107 5.93 8.51 -3.84
C VAL A 107 5.03 9.05 -4.95
N PRO A 108 4.29 10.15 -4.74
CA PRO A 108 3.42 10.72 -5.76
C PRO A 108 4.24 11.24 -6.94
N ASP A 109 3.82 10.93 -8.18
CA ASP A 109 4.57 11.29 -9.39
C ASP A 109 4.65 12.81 -9.62
N LYS A 110 3.58 13.52 -9.28
CA LYS A 110 3.45 14.96 -9.56
C LYS A 110 3.84 15.88 -8.41
N ASP A 111 4.38 15.33 -7.31
CA ASP A 111 4.84 16.17 -6.20
C ASP A 111 6.34 16.50 -6.36
N PRO A 112 6.68 17.79 -6.58
CA PRO A 112 8.08 18.19 -6.77
C PRO A 112 8.98 17.90 -5.57
N ARG A 113 8.44 17.80 -4.36
CA ARG A 113 9.18 17.47 -3.13
C ARG A 113 9.75 16.06 -3.16
N TYR A 114 9.12 15.15 -3.91
CA TYR A 114 9.54 13.76 -4.06
C TYR A 114 10.33 13.49 -5.36
N THR A 115 10.65 14.52 -6.15
CA THR A 115 11.33 14.33 -7.44
C THR A 115 12.68 13.59 -7.31
N GLN A 116 13.41 13.80 -6.22
CA GLN A 116 14.71 13.18 -5.97
C GLN A 116 14.62 11.81 -5.31
N VAL A 117 13.46 11.42 -4.78
CA VAL A 117 13.25 10.11 -4.14
C VAL A 117 13.06 9.05 -5.21
N LYS A 118 14.06 8.19 -5.43
CA LYS A 118 14.07 7.15 -6.48
C LYS A 118 14.08 5.73 -5.93
N SER A 119 14.55 5.56 -4.70
CA SER A 119 14.72 4.27 -4.04
C SER A 119 14.56 4.42 -2.52
N LEU A 120 14.59 3.32 -1.78
CA LEU A 120 14.55 3.36 -0.31
C LEU A 120 15.70 4.14 0.31
N LYS A 121 16.86 4.22 -0.37
CA LYS A 121 18.05 4.94 0.11
C LYS A 121 17.82 6.45 0.23
N ASP A 122 16.85 6.96 -0.51
CA ASP A 122 16.50 8.39 -0.52
C ASP A 122 15.47 8.74 0.57
N VAL A 123 14.96 7.74 1.29
CA VAL A 123 14.03 7.90 2.42
C VAL A 123 14.81 7.81 3.73
N ALA A 124 14.50 8.70 4.67
CA ALA A 124 15.10 8.63 6.01
C ALA A 124 14.85 7.23 6.62
N SER A 125 15.91 6.57 7.09
CA SER A 125 15.83 5.21 7.64
C SER A 125 14.83 5.09 8.78
N HIS A 126 14.70 6.14 9.62
CA HIS A 126 13.72 6.16 10.69
C HIS A 126 12.28 6.08 10.14
N ARG A 127 11.98 6.73 9.02
CA ARG A 127 10.66 6.66 8.39
C ARG A 127 10.30 5.24 7.93
N LEU A 128 11.26 4.52 7.37
CA LEU A 128 11.09 3.10 7.01
C LEU A 128 10.88 2.23 8.25
N ASN A 129 11.59 2.52 9.33
CA ASN A 129 11.43 1.82 10.61
C ASN A 129 10.04 2.06 11.22
N GLU A 130 9.53 3.30 11.19
CA GLU A 130 8.17 3.62 11.65
C GLU A 130 7.10 2.82 10.89
N ILE A 131 7.23 2.74 9.57
CA ILE A 131 6.30 1.97 8.72
C ILE A 131 6.37 0.47 9.09
N ALA A 132 7.57 -0.09 9.18
CA ALA A 132 7.76 -1.49 9.53
C ALA A 132 7.24 -1.80 10.94
N GLU A 133 7.47 -0.91 11.91
CA GLU A 133 7.00 -1.07 13.29
C GLU A 133 5.47 -1.00 13.39
N PHE A 134 4.83 -0.11 12.61
CA PHE A 134 3.38 -0.06 12.51
C PHE A 134 2.82 -1.43 12.11
N PHE A 135 3.28 -2.01 11.01
CA PHE A 135 2.79 -3.31 10.53
C PHE A 135 3.18 -4.49 11.44
N ARG A 136 4.25 -4.36 12.22
CA ARG A 136 4.65 -5.37 13.22
C ARG A 136 3.68 -5.40 14.40
N THR A 137 3.07 -4.26 14.75
CA THR A 137 2.39 -4.11 16.05
C THR A 137 0.90 -3.81 15.96
N TYR A 138 0.39 -3.33 14.83
CA TYR A 138 -0.97 -2.80 14.72
C TYR A 138 -2.08 -3.82 15.02
N LYS A 139 -1.82 -5.12 14.85
CA LYS A 139 -2.75 -6.23 15.12
C LYS A 139 -2.51 -6.92 16.47
N ASN A 140 -1.54 -6.50 17.29
CA ASN A 140 -1.19 -7.19 18.54
C ASN A 140 -2.39 -7.30 19.50
N LEU A 141 -3.17 -6.22 19.68
CA LEU A 141 -4.36 -6.23 20.53
C LEU A 141 -5.53 -7.01 19.91
N GLU A 142 -5.49 -7.28 18.62
CA GLU A 142 -6.40 -8.18 17.91
C GLU A 142 -6.00 -9.66 18.06
N LYS A 143 -4.87 -9.93 18.76
CA LYS A 143 -4.27 -11.27 18.94
C LYS A 143 -3.92 -11.95 17.61
N LYS A 144 -3.62 -11.17 16.58
CA LYS A 144 -3.12 -11.62 15.28
C LYS A 144 -1.61 -11.38 15.21
N ILE A 145 -0.91 -12.31 14.60
CA ILE A 145 0.55 -12.25 14.47
C ILE A 145 0.89 -11.77 13.08
N THR A 146 1.76 -10.76 13.02
CA THR A 146 2.40 -10.28 11.81
C THR A 146 3.91 -10.37 11.98
N GLU A 147 4.62 -10.71 10.93
CA GLU A 147 6.09 -10.80 10.93
C GLU A 147 6.65 -9.95 9.79
N ILE A 148 7.56 -9.05 10.11
CA ILE A 148 8.27 -8.24 9.11
C ILE A 148 9.51 -9.00 8.66
N ILE A 149 9.58 -9.37 7.38
CA ILE A 149 10.74 -10.00 6.77
C ILE A 149 11.79 -8.93 6.47
N GLY A 150 11.39 -7.83 5.86
CA GLY A 150 12.28 -6.69 5.59
C GLY A 150 11.91 -5.88 4.35
N TRP A 151 12.74 -4.90 4.07
CA TRP A 151 12.62 -4.05 2.90
C TRP A 151 13.40 -4.60 1.71
N LYS A 152 12.82 -4.49 0.53
CA LYS A 152 13.49 -4.71 -0.76
C LYS A 152 13.46 -3.41 -1.56
N ASP A 153 14.55 -3.13 -2.26
CA ASP A 153 14.66 -1.93 -3.08
C ASP A 153 13.80 -2.03 -4.36
N VAL A 154 13.72 -0.94 -5.10
CA VAL A 154 12.81 -0.73 -6.24
C VAL A 154 12.89 -1.81 -7.32
N GLU A 155 14.06 -2.44 -7.50
CA GLU A 155 14.27 -3.51 -8.48
C GLU A 155 13.38 -4.74 -8.24
N ALA A 156 12.99 -4.98 -6.99
CA ALA A 156 12.11 -6.09 -6.62
C ALA A 156 10.63 -5.82 -6.95
N VAL A 157 10.24 -4.55 -7.14
CA VAL A 157 8.83 -4.16 -7.27
C VAL A 157 8.22 -4.59 -8.60
N LEU A 158 8.86 -4.28 -9.73
CA LEU A 158 8.28 -4.50 -11.05
C LEU A 158 7.96 -5.97 -11.37
N PRO A 159 8.77 -6.97 -10.97
CA PRO A 159 8.43 -8.37 -11.15
C PRO A 159 7.13 -8.76 -10.42
N ILE A 160 6.95 -8.30 -9.18
CA ILE A 160 5.77 -8.57 -8.35
C ILE A 160 4.53 -7.92 -8.95
N VAL A 161 4.59 -6.63 -9.27
CA VAL A 161 3.47 -5.91 -9.91
C VAL A 161 3.04 -6.60 -11.21
N LYS A 162 3.98 -7.00 -12.08
CA LYS A 162 3.68 -7.71 -13.32
C LYS A 162 3.03 -9.08 -13.09
N LYS A 163 3.49 -9.82 -12.07
CA LYS A 163 2.91 -11.10 -11.66
C LYS A 163 1.44 -10.89 -11.25
N CYS A 164 1.19 -9.93 -10.37
CA CYS A 164 -0.13 -9.65 -9.83
C CYS A 164 -1.12 -9.10 -10.88
N ILE A 165 -0.68 -8.27 -11.83
CA ILE A 165 -1.50 -7.82 -12.97
C ILE A 165 -1.94 -9.01 -13.82
N LYS A 166 -1.05 -9.96 -14.16
CA LYS A 166 -1.40 -11.15 -14.94
C LYS A 166 -2.40 -12.06 -14.22
N ALA A 167 -2.31 -12.16 -12.90
CA ALA A 167 -3.24 -12.93 -12.09
C ALA A 167 -4.62 -12.26 -12.03
N GLY A 168 -4.67 -10.94 -11.88
CA GLY A 168 -5.93 -10.15 -11.84
C GLY A 168 -6.65 -10.03 -13.19
N SER A 169 -5.98 -10.40 -14.31
CA SER A 169 -6.56 -10.34 -15.67
C SER A 169 -7.26 -11.66 -16.08
N ARG A 170 -7.35 -12.64 -15.20
CA ARG A 170 -8.02 -13.93 -15.41
C ARG A 170 -9.37 -13.94 -14.73
#